data_3d3e5de8aabd7cff086b4deb84d49bec
#
_entry.id   3d3e5de8aabd7cff086b4deb84d49bec
#
_cell.length_a   1.000
_cell.length_b   1.000
_cell.length_c   1.000
_cell.angle_alpha   90.00
_cell.angle_beta   90.00
_cell.angle_gamma   90.00
#
_symmetry.space_group_name_H-M   'P 1'
#
loop_
_entity.id
_entity.type
_entity.pdbx_description
1 polymer ?
#
loop_
_entity_poly.entity_id
_entity_poly.type
_entity_poly.pdbx_seq_one_letter_code
_entity_poly.pdbx_strand_id
1 'polypeptide(L)'
;VITDIDGTLTDEKRRLSTAAIETIRKLQENGIEVVLSSGNTSCLLKGLCKLIGTGGTFIGENGGVYRIGFQGSMKVMANRDIAVKALNLLEEYYTKKGIRLELYSHQERYSDIAFAREVPVDEVRSLLAGWPVDIMDTNFAIHIHEAGIDKGKTFHIVAEQLGILPEEFLGIGDSENDIGMIKAAGTGCCVANAQEDVRNISDFCSSVPYGEGFVEIMRKYFPHILAR
;
A
#
# COMPACT_ATOMS: atom_id res chain seq x y z
N VAL A 1 8.53 3.54 -11.20
CA VAL A 1 7.65 2.45 -10.75
C VAL A 1 7.06 2.78 -9.39
N ILE A 2 5.80 2.49 -9.15
CA ILE A 2 5.19 2.47 -7.83
C ILE A 2 4.56 1.09 -7.58
N THR A 3 4.84 0.47 -6.45
CA THR A 3 4.42 -0.91 -6.19
C THR A 3 3.91 -1.10 -4.76
N ASP A 4 2.84 -1.88 -4.63
CA ASP A 4 2.47 -2.44 -3.34
C ASP A 4 3.50 -3.47 -2.85
N ILE A 5 3.39 -3.88 -1.59
CA ILE A 5 4.32 -4.81 -0.94
C ILE A 5 3.66 -6.16 -0.65
N ASP A 6 2.64 -6.16 0.23
CA ASP A 6 2.03 -7.38 0.76
C ASP A 6 1.10 -8.01 -0.28
N GLY A 7 1.44 -9.18 -0.79
CA GLY A 7 0.72 -9.83 -1.89
C GLY A 7 1.27 -9.49 -3.28
N THR A 8 2.12 -8.47 -3.40
CA THR A 8 2.74 -8.05 -4.66
C THR A 8 4.24 -8.35 -4.70
N LEU A 9 5.03 -7.88 -3.74
CA LEU A 9 6.47 -8.16 -3.61
C LEU A 9 6.76 -9.34 -2.68
N THR A 10 5.79 -9.72 -1.86
CA THR A 10 5.90 -10.83 -0.91
C THR A 10 5.28 -12.11 -1.47
N ASP A 11 5.59 -13.25 -0.84
CA ASP A 11 4.88 -14.51 -1.04
C ASP A 11 3.60 -14.60 -0.16
N GLU A 12 2.89 -15.72 -0.24
CA GLU A 12 1.69 -16.01 0.58
C GLU A 12 1.95 -16.00 2.10
N LYS A 13 3.22 -16.16 2.51
CA LYS A 13 3.67 -16.09 3.90
C LYS A 13 4.20 -14.71 4.28
N ARG A 14 3.99 -13.71 3.43
CA ARG A 14 4.43 -12.32 3.59
C ARG A 14 5.95 -12.15 3.69
N ARG A 15 6.71 -13.05 3.10
CA ARG A 15 8.16 -12.93 2.98
C ARG A 15 8.50 -12.27 1.65
N LEU A 16 9.39 -11.29 1.66
CA LEU A 16 9.83 -10.62 0.44
C LEU A 16 10.52 -11.60 -0.52
N SER A 17 10.13 -11.57 -1.80
CA SER A 17 10.80 -12.32 -2.86
C SER A 17 12.20 -11.77 -3.09
N THR A 18 13.21 -12.64 -3.03
CA THR A 18 14.60 -12.26 -3.32
C THR A 18 14.75 -11.81 -4.78
N ALA A 19 14.03 -12.44 -5.72
CA ALA A 19 14.02 -12.07 -7.12
C ALA A 19 13.42 -10.66 -7.34
N ALA A 20 12.36 -10.29 -6.60
CA ALA A 20 11.80 -8.95 -6.63
C ALA A 20 12.81 -7.91 -6.09
N ILE A 21 13.49 -8.21 -4.96
CA ILE A 21 14.53 -7.34 -4.40
C ILE A 21 15.66 -7.10 -5.41
N GLU A 22 16.18 -8.17 -6.02
CA GLU A 22 17.24 -8.08 -7.03
C GLU A 22 16.80 -7.26 -8.25
N THR A 23 15.55 -7.44 -8.67
CA THR A 23 14.95 -6.68 -9.77
C THR A 23 14.84 -5.21 -9.43
N ILE A 24 14.36 -4.84 -8.24
CA ILE A 24 14.28 -3.45 -7.78
C ILE A 24 15.67 -2.80 -7.75
N ARG A 25 16.68 -3.49 -7.27
CA ARG A 25 18.07 -2.98 -7.25
C ARG A 25 18.59 -2.69 -8.64
N LYS A 26 18.38 -3.61 -9.60
CA LYS A 26 18.75 -3.38 -11.01
C LYS A 26 18.03 -2.18 -11.62
N LEU A 27 16.74 -1.98 -11.32
CA LEU A 27 16.00 -0.81 -11.77
C LEU A 27 16.61 0.47 -11.20
N GLN A 28 16.86 0.54 -9.90
CA GLN A 28 17.48 1.69 -9.23
C GLN A 28 18.88 2.01 -9.78
N GLU A 29 19.71 0.98 -10.00
CA GLU A 29 21.06 1.12 -10.59
C GLU A 29 21.01 1.68 -12.02
N ASN A 30 19.88 1.54 -12.71
CA ASN A 30 19.65 2.08 -14.05
C ASN A 30 18.80 3.36 -14.06
N GLY A 31 18.66 4.03 -12.92
CA GLY A 31 17.99 5.33 -12.80
C GLY A 31 16.46 5.27 -12.79
N ILE A 32 15.87 4.09 -12.61
CA ILE A 32 14.41 3.95 -12.48
C ILE A 32 14.03 4.09 -11.00
N GLU A 33 13.32 5.17 -10.67
CA GLU A 33 12.80 5.36 -9.30
C GLU A 33 11.75 4.29 -8.95
N VAL A 34 11.89 3.68 -7.77
CA VAL A 34 10.93 2.70 -7.25
C VAL A 34 10.36 3.19 -5.93
N VAL A 35 9.07 3.52 -5.93
CA VAL A 35 8.30 3.98 -4.78
C VAL A 35 7.57 2.78 -4.16
N LEU A 36 7.73 2.57 -2.86
CA LEU A 36 6.96 1.56 -2.13
C LEU A 36 5.64 2.17 -1.63
N SER A 37 4.52 1.48 -1.83
CA SER A 37 3.19 1.92 -1.40
C SER A 37 2.48 0.81 -0.62
N SER A 38 2.14 1.01 0.65
CA SER A 38 1.62 -0.07 1.50
C SER A 38 0.71 0.44 2.63
N GLY A 39 -0.13 -0.44 3.18
CA GLY A 39 -0.84 -0.21 4.44
C GLY A 39 0.03 -0.28 5.69
N ASN A 40 1.30 -0.60 5.54
CA ASN A 40 2.26 -0.70 6.65
C ASN A 40 2.67 0.68 7.18
N THR A 41 3.19 0.67 8.42
CA THR A 41 3.66 1.87 9.12
C THR A 41 4.92 2.47 8.48
N SER A 42 5.11 3.77 8.66
CA SER A 42 6.29 4.49 8.16
C SER A 42 7.61 3.95 8.70
N CYS A 43 7.64 3.43 9.93
CA CYS A 43 8.86 2.86 10.52
C CYS A 43 9.31 1.60 9.77
N LEU A 44 8.35 0.69 9.43
CA LEU A 44 8.63 -0.49 8.63
C LEU A 44 9.09 -0.10 7.21
N LEU A 45 8.37 0.83 6.56
CA LEU A 45 8.69 1.25 5.19
C LEU A 45 10.07 1.91 5.09
N LYS A 46 10.49 2.69 6.09
CA LYS A 46 11.87 3.22 6.16
C LYS A 46 12.92 2.12 6.15
N GLY A 47 12.69 1.07 6.94
CA GLY A 47 13.57 -0.10 6.99
C GLY A 47 13.59 -0.85 5.67
N LEU A 48 12.41 -1.11 5.10
CA LEU A 48 12.27 -1.82 3.83
C LEU A 48 12.92 -1.08 2.67
N CYS A 49 12.70 0.23 2.52
CA CYS A 49 13.36 1.04 1.50
C CYS A 49 14.89 0.84 1.54
N LYS A 50 15.48 0.91 2.74
CA LYS A 50 16.93 0.73 2.91
C LYS A 50 17.39 -0.69 2.60
N LEU A 51 16.67 -1.71 3.07
CA LEU A 51 17.06 -3.11 2.93
C LEU A 51 16.81 -3.64 1.51
N ILE A 52 15.74 -3.21 0.87
CA ILE A 52 15.44 -3.54 -0.53
C ILE A 52 16.40 -2.80 -1.46
N GLY A 53 16.72 -1.53 -1.17
CA GLY A 53 17.64 -0.71 -1.97
C GLY A 53 16.92 0.30 -2.87
N THR A 54 15.74 0.81 -2.46
CA THR A 54 15.05 1.91 -3.17
C THR A 54 15.62 3.28 -2.80
N GLY A 55 15.20 4.33 -3.49
CA GLY A 55 15.59 5.74 -3.21
C GLY A 55 15.09 6.29 -1.86
N GLY A 56 14.26 5.55 -1.13
CA GLY A 56 13.73 5.96 0.17
C GLY A 56 12.38 6.66 0.12
N THR A 57 11.81 6.82 -1.07
CA THR A 57 10.45 7.34 -1.28
C THR A 57 9.42 6.25 -0.99
N PHE A 58 8.39 6.60 -0.22
CA PHE A 58 7.29 5.67 0.06
C PHE A 58 5.97 6.37 0.36
N ILE A 59 4.88 5.63 0.20
CA ILE A 59 3.52 5.91 0.67
C ILE A 59 3.16 4.85 1.70
N GLY A 60 2.77 5.24 2.89
CA GLY A 60 2.40 4.36 4.01
C GLY A 60 0.98 4.55 4.48
N GLU A 61 0.51 3.63 5.33
CA GLU A 61 -0.80 3.70 5.98
C GLU A 61 -1.92 3.98 4.97
N ASN A 62 -1.89 3.24 3.83
CA ASN A 62 -2.88 3.34 2.72
C ASN A 62 -3.03 4.75 2.13
N GLY A 63 -1.97 5.55 2.10
CA GLY A 63 -1.99 6.93 1.62
C GLY A 63 -1.96 7.97 2.73
N GLY A 64 -2.13 7.56 3.99
CA GLY A 64 -2.19 8.46 5.12
C GLY A 64 -0.87 9.13 5.49
N VAL A 65 0.25 8.57 5.05
CA VAL A 65 1.59 9.15 5.23
C VAL A 65 2.45 8.96 3.97
N TYR A 66 3.40 9.87 3.72
CA TYR A 66 4.42 9.67 2.70
C TYR A 66 5.74 10.33 3.06
N ARG A 67 6.80 9.95 2.35
CA ARG A 67 8.12 10.57 2.41
C ARG A 67 8.80 10.52 1.05
N ILE A 68 9.52 11.58 0.71
CA ILE A 68 10.36 11.67 -0.48
C ILE A 68 11.82 11.47 -0.10
N GLY A 69 12.43 10.41 -0.60
CA GLY A 69 13.83 10.09 -0.38
C GLY A 69 14.20 9.84 1.09
N PHE A 70 15.46 9.50 1.36
CA PHE A 70 15.93 9.25 2.73
C PHE A 70 16.06 10.50 3.59
N GLN A 71 16.27 11.66 2.98
CA GLN A 71 16.45 12.95 3.66
C GLN A 71 15.14 13.71 3.89
N GLY A 72 14.06 13.32 3.19
CA GLY A 72 12.76 13.97 3.31
C GLY A 72 12.12 13.77 4.69
N SER A 73 11.40 14.78 5.16
CA SER A 73 10.54 14.65 6.32
C SER A 73 9.28 13.84 5.96
N MET A 74 8.81 13.02 6.91
CA MET A 74 7.52 12.36 6.77
C MET A 74 6.40 13.40 6.77
N LYS A 75 5.44 13.23 5.89
CA LYS A 75 4.21 14.02 5.78
C LYS A 75 3.03 13.15 6.20
N VAL A 76 2.11 13.75 6.97
CA VAL A 76 0.87 13.10 7.40
C VAL A 76 -0.28 13.76 6.65
N MET A 77 -1.11 12.95 5.99
CA MET A 77 -2.18 13.37 5.08
C MET A 77 -3.57 13.32 5.71
N ALA A 78 -3.73 12.58 6.79
CA ALA A 78 -5.02 12.33 7.44
C ALA A 78 -4.98 12.74 8.92
N ASN A 79 -6.13 13.16 9.43
CA ASN A 79 -6.31 13.43 10.85
C ASN A 79 -6.62 12.14 11.62
N ARG A 80 -5.61 11.59 12.28
CA ARG A 80 -5.72 10.36 13.07
C ARG A 80 -6.76 10.43 14.20
N ASP A 81 -7.02 11.61 14.77
CA ASP A 81 -7.98 11.76 15.87
C ASP A 81 -9.40 11.33 15.48
N ILE A 82 -9.75 11.44 14.19
CA ILE A 82 -11.04 10.96 13.67
C ILE A 82 -11.11 9.44 13.77
N ALA A 83 -10.06 8.73 13.34
CA ALA A 83 -9.97 7.28 13.41
C ALA A 83 -9.93 6.78 14.87
N VAL A 84 -9.23 7.49 15.77
CA VAL A 84 -9.20 7.18 17.21
C VAL A 84 -10.59 7.30 17.84
N LYS A 85 -11.36 8.34 17.51
CA LYS A 85 -12.75 8.48 18.00
C LYS A 85 -13.64 7.34 17.49
N ALA A 86 -13.48 6.96 16.23
CA ALA A 86 -14.20 5.81 15.66
C ALA A 86 -13.81 4.50 16.36
N LEU A 87 -12.51 4.29 16.64
CA LEU A 87 -12.04 3.15 17.42
C LEU A 87 -12.70 3.08 18.81
N ASN A 88 -12.76 4.19 19.55
CA ASN A 88 -13.36 4.24 20.89
C ASN A 88 -14.82 3.77 20.88
N LEU A 89 -15.60 4.15 19.87
CA LEU A 89 -16.96 3.66 19.68
C LEU A 89 -17.00 2.15 19.46
N LEU A 90 -16.13 1.63 18.59
CA LEU A 90 -16.03 0.21 18.32
C LEU A 90 -15.60 -0.60 19.57
N GLU A 91 -14.60 -0.10 20.31
CA GLU A 91 -14.14 -0.74 21.54
C GLU A 91 -15.25 -0.79 22.60
N GLU A 92 -16.03 0.29 22.76
CA GLU A 92 -17.19 0.28 23.66
C GLU A 92 -18.24 -0.75 23.24
N TYR A 93 -18.55 -0.83 21.95
CA TYR A 93 -19.53 -1.79 21.42
C TYR A 93 -19.07 -3.23 21.56
N TYR A 94 -17.83 -3.55 21.15
CA TYR A 94 -17.32 -4.91 21.17
C TYR A 94 -16.96 -5.40 22.59
N THR A 95 -16.54 -4.51 23.48
CA THR A 95 -16.33 -4.85 24.91
C THR A 95 -17.63 -5.34 25.57
N LYS A 96 -18.79 -4.73 25.26
CA LYS A 96 -20.10 -5.19 25.73
C LYS A 96 -20.46 -6.59 25.23
N LYS A 97 -19.86 -7.02 24.11
CA LYS A 97 -19.97 -8.38 23.55
C LYS A 97 -18.89 -9.33 24.05
N GLY A 98 -18.00 -8.89 24.94
CA GLY A 98 -16.87 -9.68 25.43
C GLY A 98 -15.73 -9.85 24.41
N ILE A 99 -15.70 -9.02 23.36
CA ILE A 99 -14.67 -9.04 22.31
C ILE A 99 -13.71 -7.87 22.56
N ARG A 100 -12.40 -8.14 22.51
CA ARG A 100 -11.35 -7.13 22.55
C ARG A 100 -10.70 -7.05 21.19
N LEU A 101 -10.66 -5.85 20.61
CA LEU A 101 -9.98 -5.63 19.34
C LEU A 101 -8.45 -5.68 19.51
N GLU A 102 -7.78 -6.51 18.74
CA GLU A 102 -6.31 -6.58 18.68
C GLU A 102 -5.78 -5.52 17.74
N LEU A 103 -5.16 -4.46 18.30
CA LEU A 103 -4.63 -3.34 17.52
C LEU A 103 -3.24 -3.65 16.97
N TYR A 104 -3.02 -3.30 15.69
CA TYR A 104 -1.73 -3.49 15.02
C TYR A 104 -0.92 -2.19 14.96
N SER A 105 0.27 -2.22 15.60
CA SER A 105 1.22 -1.11 15.58
C SER A 105 0.61 0.25 15.96
N HIS A 106 -0.32 0.25 16.91
CA HIS A 106 -1.12 1.44 17.26
C HIS A 106 -0.28 2.68 17.59
N GLN A 107 0.88 2.48 18.24
CA GLN A 107 1.77 3.58 18.64
C GLN A 107 2.63 4.11 17.49
N GLU A 108 2.85 3.31 16.46
CA GLU A 108 3.69 3.64 15.29
C GLU A 108 2.88 4.17 14.10
N ARG A 109 1.54 4.26 14.21
CA ARG A 109 0.67 4.79 13.17
C ARG A 109 0.38 6.27 13.39
N TYR A 110 0.42 7.03 12.33
CA TYR A 110 0.27 8.49 12.35
C TYR A 110 -1.03 8.99 11.73
N SER A 111 -1.72 8.18 10.95
CA SER A 111 -2.86 8.62 10.14
C SER A 111 -4.09 7.70 10.22
N ASP A 112 -3.89 6.43 10.58
CA ASP A 112 -4.96 5.44 10.64
C ASP A 112 -4.94 4.63 11.94
N ILE A 113 -5.93 3.76 12.08
CA ILE A 113 -5.99 2.68 13.06
C ILE A 113 -6.11 1.38 12.29
N ALA A 114 -5.38 0.36 12.71
CA ALA A 114 -5.46 -0.99 12.17
C ALA A 114 -5.67 -2.01 13.27
N PHE A 115 -6.56 -2.99 13.06
CA PHE A 115 -6.82 -4.07 13.99
C PHE A 115 -7.12 -5.39 13.27
N ALA A 116 -7.01 -6.50 14.01
CA ALA A 116 -7.23 -7.84 13.49
C ALA A 116 -8.66 -8.04 12.96
N ARG A 117 -8.80 -8.92 11.96
CA ARG A 117 -10.11 -9.29 11.37
C ARG A 117 -10.88 -10.28 12.25
N GLU A 118 -11.00 -10.01 13.53
CA GLU A 118 -11.73 -10.85 14.49
C GLU A 118 -13.25 -10.53 14.53
N VAL A 119 -13.63 -9.43 13.86
CA VAL A 119 -15.02 -8.95 13.75
C VAL A 119 -15.42 -8.79 12.30
N PRO A 120 -16.73 -8.94 11.97
CA PRO A 120 -17.20 -8.77 10.60
C PRO A 120 -17.01 -7.31 10.13
N VAL A 121 -16.35 -7.13 8.99
CA VAL A 121 -16.10 -5.78 8.44
C VAL A 121 -17.41 -5.02 8.13
N ASP A 122 -18.45 -5.73 7.71
CA ASP A 122 -19.76 -5.11 7.42
C ASP A 122 -20.45 -4.61 8.69
N GLU A 123 -20.24 -5.26 9.84
CA GLU A 123 -20.70 -4.73 11.12
C GLU A 123 -19.94 -3.46 11.50
N VAL A 124 -18.62 -3.41 11.29
CA VAL A 124 -17.80 -2.20 11.49
C VAL A 124 -18.28 -1.06 10.59
N ARG A 125 -18.51 -1.33 9.30
CA ARG A 125 -19.07 -0.34 8.36
C ARG A 125 -20.45 0.17 8.81
N SER A 126 -21.29 -0.70 9.30
CA SER A 126 -22.64 -0.33 9.79
C SER A 126 -22.58 0.54 11.04
N LEU A 127 -21.68 0.23 11.99
CA LEU A 127 -21.50 1.00 13.22
C LEU A 127 -20.93 2.39 12.97
N LEU A 128 -20.11 2.54 11.95
CA LEU A 128 -19.47 3.81 11.59
C LEU A 128 -20.19 4.50 10.41
N ALA A 129 -21.38 4.06 10.05
CA ALA A 129 -22.17 4.72 9.00
C ALA A 129 -22.41 6.22 9.32
N GLY A 130 -22.07 7.09 8.38
CA GLY A 130 -22.17 8.54 8.56
C GLY A 130 -21.01 9.20 9.32
N TRP A 131 -20.01 8.43 9.76
CA TRP A 131 -18.75 9.00 10.26
C TRP A 131 -17.86 9.45 9.09
N PRO A 132 -17.02 10.48 9.29
CA PRO A 132 -16.07 10.94 8.26
C PRO A 132 -14.84 10.03 8.19
N VAL A 133 -15.05 8.72 8.05
CA VAL A 133 -14.00 7.70 7.95
C VAL A 133 -14.28 6.75 6.79
N ASP A 134 -13.20 6.27 6.18
CA ASP A 134 -13.22 5.12 5.28
C ASP A 134 -12.73 3.88 6.03
N ILE A 135 -13.33 2.74 5.72
CA ILE A 135 -13.02 1.44 6.32
C ILE A 135 -12.53 0.51 5.22
N MET A 136 -11.29 0.11 5.36
CA MET A 136 -10.61 -0.73 4.38
C MET A 136 -10.29 -2.10 4.97
N ASP A 137 -10.67 -3.15 4.26
CA ASP A 137 -10.30 -4.53 4.55
C ASP A 137 -9.17 -4.96 3.62
N THR A 138 -7.98 -5.17 4.17
CA THR A 138 -6.79 -5.58 3.40
C THR A 138 -6.56 -7.09 3.40
N ASN A 139 -7.54 -7.91 3.78
CA ASN A 139 -7.43 -9.34 4.06
C ASN A 139 -6.55 -9.70 5.28
N PHE A 140 -5.74 -8.80 5.78
CA PHE A 140 -4.86 -8.97 6.94
C PHE A 140 -5.34 -8.19 8.16
N ALA A 141 -5.91 -7.02 7.93
CA ALA A 141 -6.37 -6.10 8.96
C ALA A 141 -7.56 -5.30 8.45
N ILE A 142 -8.38 -4.81 9.39
CA ILE A 142 -9.34 -3.75 9.14
C ILE A 142 -8.66 -2.42 9.49
N HIS A 143 -8.65 -1.49 8.54
CA HIS A 143 -8.12 -0.15 8.71
C HIS A 143 -9.24 0.87 8.78
N ILE A 144 -9.10 1.87 9.64
CA ILE A 144 -9.97 3.04 9.73
C ILE A 144 -9.12 4.28 9.58
N HIS A 145 -9.43 5.12 8.64
CA HIS A 145 -8.76 6.42 8.40
C HIS A 145 -9.76 7.50 8.05
N GLU A 146 -9.33 8.75 8.08
CA GLU A 146 -10.14 9.88 7.62
C GLU A 146 -10.60 9.66 6.18
N ALA A 147 -11.89 9.95 5.92
CA ALA A 147 -12.50 9.72 4.62
C ALA A 147 -11.81 10.53 3.51
N GLY A 148 -11.70 9.89 2.36
CA GLY A 148 -11.17 10.52 1.16
C GLY A 148 -9.64 10.51 1.05
N ILE A 149 -8.93 9.74 1.87
CA ILE A 149 -7.48 9.48 1.75
C ILE A 149 -7.30 8.08 1.15
N ASP A 150 -6.48 7.96 0.11
CA ASP A 150 -6.14 6.68 -0.52
C ASP A 150 -4.73 6.73 -1.15
N LYS A 151 -4.20 5.56 -1.53
CA LYS A 151 -2.88 5.44 -2.18
C LYS A 151 -2.78 6.26 -3.46
N GLY A 152 -3.86 6.34 -4.26
CA GLY A 152 -3.86 7.05 -5.54
C GLY A 152 -3.74 8.57 -5.37
N LYS A 153 -4.51 9.16 -4.45
CA LYS A 153 -4.43 10.60 -4.17
C LYS A 153 -3.05 11.00 -3.67
N THR A 154 -2.49 10.22 -2.74
CA THR A 154 -1.14 10.48 -2.22
C THR A 154 -0.07 10.21 -3.26
N PHE A 155 -0.29 9.26 -4.18
CA PHE A 155 0.60 9.03 -5.32
C PHE A 155 0.74 10.25 -6.22
N HIS A 156 -0.35 10.96 -6.56
CA HIS A 156 -0.28 12.20 -7.34
C HIS A 156 0.64 13.25 -6.69
N ILE A 157 0.55 13.40 -5.36
CA ILE A 157 1.40 14.33 -4.60
C ILE A 157 2.86 13.89 -4.63
N VAL A 158 3.11 12.58 -4.47
CA VAL A 158 4.46 12.01 -4.51
C VAL A 158 5.07 12.17 -5.91
N ALA A 159 4.32 11.89 -6.97
CA ALA A 159 4.76 12.05 -8.36
C ALA A 159 5.14 13.51 -8.65
N GLU A 160 4.29 14.47 -8.26
CA GLU A 160 4.58 15.90 -8.38
C GLU A 160 5.89 16.31 -7.67
N GLN A 161 6.09 15.84 -6.43
CA GLN A 161 7.30 16.15 -5.66
C GLN A 161 8.57 15.49 -6.20
N LEU A 162 8.45 14.37 -6.90
CA LEU A 162 9.54 13.73 -7.63
C LEU A 162 9.83 14.42 -8.98
N GLY A 163 8.92 15.28 -9.46
CA GLY A 163 9.01 15.90 -10.78
C GLY A 163 8.78 14.91 -11.92
N ILE A 164 8.04 13.84 -11.66
CA ILE A 164 7.70 12.78 -12.63
C ILE A 164 6.18 12.80 -12.80
N LEU A 165 5.71 12.81 -14.05
CA LEU A 165 4.27 12.76 -14.31
C LEU A 165 3.69 11.39 -13.91
N PRO A 166 2.46 11.31 -13.34
CA PRO A 166 1.81 10.03 -13.02
C PRO A 166 1.76 9.08 -14.22
N GLU A 167 1.59 9.61 -15.43
CA GLU A 167 1.56 8.87 -16.70
C GLU A 167 2.89 8.21 -17.06
N GLU A 168 4.00 8.62 -16.45
CA GLU A 168 5.33 8.01 -16.61
C GLU A 168 5.57 6.86 -15.62
N PHE A 169 4.64 6.63 -14.69
CA PHE A 169 4.74 5.53 -13.73
C PHE A 169 4.08 4.25 -14.24
N LEU A 170 4.66 3.15 -13.81
CA LEU A 170 4.07 1.84 -13.83
C LEU A 170 3.62 1.52 -12.40
N GLY A 171 2.29 1.36 -12.20
CA GLY A 171 1.68 1.07 -10.91
C GLY A 171 1.36 -0.42 -10.78
N ILE A 172 1.72 -1.04 -9.65
CA ILE A 172 1.55 -2.49 -9.46
C ILE A 172 0.94 -2.77 -8.09
N GLY A 173 -0.09 -3.62 -8.06
CA GLY A 173 -0.75 -4.04 -6.84
C GLY A 173 -1.58 -5.31 -7.01
N ASP A 174 -2.27 -5.72 -5.96
CA ASP A 174 -3.07 -6.95 -5.94
C ASP A 174 -4.43 -6.80 -5.26
N SER A 175 -4.68 -5.73 -4.52
CA SER A 175 -5.88 -5.60 -3.69
C SER A 175 -6.61 -4.25 -3.86
N GLU A 176 -7.82 -4.16 -3.31
CA GLU A 176 -8.74 -3.03 -3.46
C GLU A 176 -8.08 -1.67 -3.17
N ASN A 177 -7.20 -1.60 -2.16
CA ASN A 177 -6.50 -0.37 -1.78
C ASN A 177 -5.47 0.11 -2.83
N ASP A 178 -5.15 -0.71 -3.85
CA ASP A 178 -4.25 -0.35 -4.95
C ASP A 178 -4.97 0.24 -6.16
N ILE A 179 -6.28 0.08 -6.25
CA ILE A 179 -7.09 0.50 -7.40
C ILE A 179 -6.85 1.97 -7.75
N GLY A 180 -6.86 2.86 -6.75
CA GLY A 180 -6.60 4.29 -6.96
C GLY A 180 -5.21 4.56 -7.54
N MET A 181 -4.19 3.88 -7.03
CA MET A 181 -2.80 3.98 -7.49
C MET A 181 -2.61 3.41 -8.89
N ILE A 182 -3.17 2.24 -9.17
CA ILE A 182 -3.10 1.57 -10.48
C ILE A 182 -3.77 2.43 -11.56
N LYS A 183 -4.95 3.01 -11.28
CA LYS A 183 -5.66 3.89 -12.22
C LYS A 183 -4.96 5.22 -12.47
N ALA A 184 -4.23 5.73 -11.48
CA ALA A 184 -3.51 6.99 -11.59
C ALA A 184 -2.19 6.87 -12.36
N ALA A 185 -1.60 5.69 -12.41
CA ALA A 185 -0.36 5.42 -13.16
C ALA A 185 -0.63 5.36 -14.67
N GLY A 186 0.36 5.71 -15.49
CA GLY A 186 0.27 5.62 -16.96
C GLY A 186 0.15 4.20 -17.48
N THR A 187 0.60 3.22 -16.70
CA THR A 187 0.40 1.79 -16.95
C THR A 187 0.09 1.11 -15.65
N GLY A 188 -1.12 0.56 -15.54
CA GLY A 188 -1.58 -0.19 -14.38
C GLY A 188 -1.36 -1.69 -14.56
N CYS A 189 -0.71 -2.34 -13.61
CA CYS A 189 -0.44 -3.77 -13.65
C CYS A 189 -0.90 -4.48 -12.39
N CYS A 190 -1.16 -5.77 -12.50
CA CYS A 190 -1.46 -6.61 -11.35
C CYS A 190 -0.73 -7.95 -11.42
N VAL A 191 -0.50 -8.55 -10.25
CA VAL A 191 0.02 -9.91 -10.14
C VAL A 191 -1.11 -10.95 -10.25
N ALA A 192 -0.78 -12.22 -10.56
CA ALA A 192 -1.81 -13.25 -10.84
C ALA A 192 -2.74 -13.55 -9.64
N ASN A 193 -2.30 -13.30 -8.41
CA ASN A 193 -3.13 -13.45 -7.20
C ASN A 193 -4.01 -12.24 -6.90
N ALA A 194 -4.02 -11.21 -7.76
CA ALA A 194 -4.81 -10.00 -7.54
C ALA A 194 -6.32 -10.29 -7.52
N GLN A 195 -7.04 -9.51 -6.73
CA GLN A 195 -8.49 -9.52 -6.66
C GLN A 195 -9.11 -9.20 -8.04
N GLU A 196 -10.31 -9.70 -8.28
CA GLU A 196 -10.98 -9.59 -9.58
C GLU A 196 -11.15 -8.12 -10.02
N ASP A 197 -11.53 -7.25 -9.10
CA ASP A 197 -11.71 -5.82 -9.40
C ASP A 197 -10.40 -5.14 -9.81
N VAL A 198 -9.28 -5.53 -9.22
CA VAL A 198 -7.94 -5.04 -9.59
C VAL A 198 -7.54 -5.56 -10.97
N ARG A 199 -7.80 -6.84 -11.24
CA ARG A 199 -7.52 -7.45 -12.56
C ARG A 199 -8.30 -6.76 -13.68
N ASN A 200 -9.58 -6.42 -13.42
CA ASN A 200 -10.48 -5.81 -14.40
C ASN A 200 -10.06 -4.39 -14.81
N ILE A 201 -9.31 -3.67 -13.98
CA ILE A 201 -8.88 -2.29 -14.25
C ILE A 201 -7.40 -2.21 -14.69
N SER A 202 -6.66 -3.33 -14.66
CA SER A 202 -5.24 -3.36 -15.00
C SER A 202 -5.02 -3.52 -16.50
N ASP A 203 -4.03 -2.80 -17.05
CA ASP A 203 -3.62 -2.93 -18.46
C ASP A 203 -2.88 -4.25 -18.71
N PHE A 204 -2.24 -4.80 -17.68
CA PHE A 204 -1.55 -6.07 -17.75
C PHE A 204 -1.57 -6.79 -16.40
N CYS A 205 -1.92 -8.08 -16.44
CA CYS A 205 -1.79 -8.99 -15.29
C CYS A 205 -0.73 -10.04 -15.60
N SER A 206 0.19 -10.26 -14.65
CA SER A 206 1.19 -11.31 -14.80
C SER A 206 0.57 -12.70 -14.81
N SER A 207 1.26 -13.66 -15.39
CA SER A 207 0.84 -15.06 -15.43
C SER A 207 1.14 -15.81 -14.13
N VAL A 208 2.03 -15.28 -13.30
CA VAL A 208 2.47 -15.86 -12.02
C VAL A 208 2.17 -14.92 -10.86
N PRO A 209 1.95 -15.45 -9.64
CA PRO A 209 1.57 -14.64 -8.48
C PRO A 209 2.78 -14.00 -7.79
N TYR A 210 2.49 -13.03 -6.91
CA TYR A 210 3.42 -12.50 -5.92
C TYR A 210 4.67 -11.84 -6.52
N GLY A 211 5.81 -11.91 -5.81
CA GLY A 211 7.08 -11.31 -6.24
C GLY A 211 7.59 -11.82 -7.59
N GLU A 212 7.26 -13.05 -7.98
CA GLU A 212 7.58 -13.56 -9.32
C GLU A 212 6.75 -12.87 -10.40
N GLY A 213 5.48 -12.55 -10.09
CA GLY A 213 4.62 -11.74 -10.96
C GLY A 213 5.15 -10.33 -11.15
N PHE A 214 5.63 -9.70 -10.07
CA PHE A 214 6.34 -8.42 -10.16
C PHE A 214 7.55 -8.52 -11.12
N VAL A 215 8.37 -9.57 -10.99
CA VAL A 215 9.53 -9.78 -11.87
C VAL A 215 9.12 -9.96 -13.33
N GLU A 216 8.04 -10.69 -13.61
CA GLU A 216 7.49 -10.87 -14.96
C GLU A 216 7.07 -9.51 -15.56
N ILE A 217 6.34 -8.70 -14.78
CA ILE A 217 5.93 -7.34 -15.19
C ILE A 217 7.17 -6.50 -15.52
N MET A 218 8.17 -6.48 -14.63
CA MET A 218 9.38 -5.71 -14.86
C MET A 218 10.15 -6.15 -16.10
N ARG A 219 10.26 -7.45 -16.36
CA ARG A 219 10.89 -7.99 -17.59
C ARG A 219 10.15 -7.57 -18.85
N LYS A 220 8.83 -7.48 -18.82
CA LYS A 220 8.02 -7.02 -19.93
C LYS A 220 8.28 -5.54 -20.28
N TYR A 221 8.31 -4.67 -19.28
CA TYR A 221 8.39 -3.23 -19.48
C TYR A 221 9.84 -2.69 -19.48
N PHE A 222 10.78 -3.40 -18.85
CA PHE A 222 12.20 -3.02 -18.79
C PHE A 222 13.13 -4.15 -19.30
N PRO A 223 12.87 -4.74 -20.48
CA PRO A 223 13.65 -5.89 -20.97
C PRO A 223 15.13 -5.56 -21.13
N HIS A 224 15.48 -4.34 -21.52
CA HIS A 224 16.85 -3.89 -21.71
C HIS A 224 17.68 -3.79 -20.41
N ILE A 225 17.00 -3.65 -19.25
CA ILE A 225 17.64 -3.62 -17.92
C ILE A 225 17.77 -5.04 -17.37
N LEU A 226 16.77 -5.91 -17.60
CA LEU A 226 16.64 -7.20 -16.92
C LEU A 226 17.02 -8.42 -17.77
N ALA A 227 17.41 -8.21 -19.04
CA ALA A 227 17.86 -9.29 -19.94
C ALA A 227 19.31 -9.74 -19.68
N ARG A 228 20.00 -9.16 -18.70
CA ARG A 228 21.41 -9.47 -18.37
C ARG A 228 21.52 -10.28 -17.09
#